data_ede6c4e441bc4dc753b7e7e8bdff8bd9
#
_entry.id   ede6c4e441bc4dc753b7e7e8bdff8bd9
#
_cell.length_a   1.000
_cell.length_b   1.000
_cell.length_c   1.000
_cell.angle_alpha   90.00
_cell.angle_beta   90.00
_cell.angle_gamma   90.00
#
_symmetry.space_group_name_H-M   'P 1'
#
loop_
_entity.id
_entity.type
_entity.pdbx_description
1 polymer ?
#
loop_
_entity_poly.entity_id
_entity_poly.type
_entity_poly.pdbx_seq_one_letter_code
_entity_poly.pdbx_strand_id
1 'polypeptide(L)'
;MQFTLDVNYRARLTGVLIGEGVGDSLGLPAEGLRPDQIRKRWKGEWKQRFIFGHGMCSDDTEHTFMVAQALLTEPFDADRFQRCLAWKLKCWLVGLPAGVGLATARAIFKLWIGFPPNRSGVCSAGNGPAMRSAIIGAFFANDPKQRREFVVAATRITHTDPRAEIAALAVAEASAWAVNGGGKVEEFLLRLPDCGQNQEWLNLCRRLSDAYATNESLADFCRSLGLERGVSGYAFHTVPVALYGWLRHSDDFKMALAQTLDCGGDTDTVGAIVGALVGASTGEDGIPNEWQNGIWEWPRSISLMRDLAARLELQTLQKISVGPIHYFWPGLIFRNLVFLTVVLLHGFRRLLPPY
;
A
#
# COMPACT_ATOMS: atom_id res chain seq x y z
N MET A 1 30.03 -11.60 0.74
CA MET A 1 29.06 -12.07 1.72
C MET A 1 27.92 -12.70 0.93
N GLN A 2 27.78 -14.03 0.91
CA GLN A 2 26.67 -14.71 0.25
C GLN A 2 25.43 -14.45 1.10
N PHE A 3 24.51 -13.63 0.59
CA PHE A 3 23.20 -13.45 1.20
C PHE A 3 22.38 -14.72 0.95
N THR A 4 22.19 -15.51 1.97
CA THR A 4 21.16 -16.56 1.96
C THR A 4 19.83 -15.82 2.05
N LEU A 5 19.11 -15.74 0.92
CA LEU A 5 17.69 -15.38 0.94
C LEU A 5 16.98 -16.44 1.81
N ASP A 6 16.13 -15.99 2.71
CA ASP A 6 15.29 -16.85 3.53
C ASP A 6 14.50 -17.80 2.60
N VAL A 7 14.39 -19.06 3.00
CA VAL A 7 13.61 -20.10 2.27
C VAL A 7 12.18 -19.63 1.96
N ASN A 8 11.69 -18.63 2.66
CA ASN A 8 10.35 -18.03 2.54
C ASN A 8 10.28 -16.70 1.75
N TYR A 9 11.37 -16.23 1.10
CA TYR A 9 11.38 -14.91 0.48
C TYR A 9 10.26 -14.72 -0.56
N ARG A 10 10.02 -15.73 -1.41
CA ARG A 10 8.91 -15.73 -2.37
C ARG A 10 7.56 -15.62 -1.68
N ALA A 11 7.33 -16.42 -0.64
CA ALA A 11 6.07 -16.37 0.11
C ALA A 11 5.82 -14.99 0.72
N ARG A 12 6.87 -14.32 1.20
CA ARG A 12 6.78 -12.95 1.73
C ARG A 12 6.51 -11.90 0.64
N LEU A 13 7.17 -11.98 -0.53
CA LEU A 13 6.85 -11.12 -1.69
C LEU A 13 5.41 -11.31 -2.14
N THR A 14 4.94 -12.55 -2.19
CA THR A 14 3.54 -12.89 -2.50
C THR A 14 2.62 -12.31 -1.43
N GLY A 15 2.99 -12.44 -0.16
CA GLY A 15 2.28 -11.88 0.98
C GLY A 15 2.12 -10.37 0.88
N VAL A 16 3.17 -9.63 0.47
CA VAL A 16 3.08 -8.17 0.24
C VAL A 16 2.03 -7.85 -0.82
N LEU A 17 2.11 -8.47 -1.99
CA LEU A 17 1.23 -8.16 -3.12
C LEU A 17 -0.24 -8.55 -2.85
N ILE A 18 -0.47 -9.77 -2.36
CA ILE A 18 -1.82 -10.26 -2.08
C ILE A 18 -2.39 -9.60 -0.82
N GLY A 19 -1.55 -9.44 0.22
CA GLY A 19 -1.95 -8.79 1.46
C GLY A 19 -2.41 -7.35 1.24
N GLU A 20 -1.72 -6.61 0.39
CA GLU A 20 -2.12 -5.28 -0.03
C GLU A 20 -3.49 -5.30 -0.73
N GLY A 21 -3.66 -6.18 -1.72
CA GLY A 21 -4.93 -6.32 -2.42
C GLY A 21 -6.09 -6.74 -1.51
N VAL A 22 -5.84 -7.59 -0.52
CA VAL A 22 -6.84 -7.99 0.48
C VAL A 22 -7.20 -6.81 1.40
N GLY A 23 -6.20 -6.07 1.90
CA GLY A 23 -6.41 -4.93 2.76
C GLY A 23 -7.18 -3.80 2.07
N ASP A 24 -6.78 -3.45 0.84
CA ASP A 24 -7.45 -2.51 -0.05
C ASP A 24 -8.92 -2.91 -0.27
N SER A 25 -9.16 -4.10 -0.79
CA SER A 25 -10.51 -4.56 -1.16
C SER A 25 -11.46 -4.71 0.03
N LEU A 26 -10.96 -5.02 1.23
CA LEU A 26 -11.76 -5.05 2.46
C LEU A 26 -12.08 -3.64 2.96
N GLY A 27 -11.13 -2.71 2.87
CA GLY A 27 -11.26 -1.34 3.32
C GLY A 27 -12.16 -0.49 2.42
N LEU A 28 -12.09 -0.69 1.11
CA LEU A 28 -12.76 0.13 0.09
C LEU A 28 -14.28 0.37 0.33
N PRO A 29 -15.11 -0.61 0.72
CA PRO A 29 -16.52 -0.35 1.00
C PRO A 29 -16.76 0.56 2.21
N ALA A 30 -15.76 0.72 3.09
CA ALA A 30 -15.84 1.53 4.30
C ALA A 30 -15.14 2.89 4.16
N GLU A 31 -14.46 3.17 3.04
CA GLU A 31 -13.76 4.41 2.77
C GLU A 31 -14.64 5.64 3.05
N GLY A 32 -14.08 6.61 3.78
CA GLY A 32 -14.78 7.84 4.18
C GLY A 32 -15.81 7.69 5.31
N LEU A 33 -16.01 6.48 5.85
CA LEU A 33 -16.90 6.27 6.99
C LEU A 33 -16.17 6.53 8.32
N ARG A 34 -16.91 7.07 9.28
CA ARG A 34 -16.40 7.24 10.64
C ARG A 34 -16.44 5.91 11.41
N PRO A 35 -15.63 5.76 12.48
CA PRO A 35 -15.61 4.55 13.31
C PRO A 35 -16.99 4.16 13.84
N ASP A 36 -17.82 5.13 14.24
CA ASP A 36 -19.18 4.89 14.74
C ASP A 36 -20.12 4.35 13.65
N GLN A 37 -19.95 4.81 12.42
CA GLN A 37 -20.72 4.32 11.26
C GLN A 37 -20.30 2.90 10.88
N ILE A 38 -19.00 2.61 10.93
CA ILE A 38 -18.46 1.26 10.68
C ILE A 38 -19.03 0.29 11.71
N ARG A 39 -18.92 0.57 13.01
CA ARG A 39 -19.48 -0.28 14.09
C ARG A 39 -20.98 -0.58 13.93
N LYS A 40 -21.73 0.37 13.42
CA LYS A 40 -23.19 0.18 13.17
C LYS A 40 -23.46 -0.75 11.97
N ARG A 41 -22.61 -0.71 10.96
CA ARG A 41 -22.81 -1.41 9.67
C ARG A 41 -22.14 -2.77 9.60
N TRP A 42 -20.87 -2.84 10.05
CA TRP A 42 -20.08 -4.07 10.08
C TRP A 42 -20.32 -4.77 11.41
N LYS A 43 -21.48 -5.46 11.51
CA LYS A 43 -21.74 -6.36 12.64
C LYS A 43 -21.04 -7.69 12.36
N GLY A 44 -20.07 -8.03 13.20
CA GLY A 44 -19.27 -9.27 13.08
C GLY A 44 -17.96 -9.06 12.30
N GLU A 45 -17.44 -10.16 11.76
CA GLU A 45 -16.14 -10.18 11.10
C GLU A 45 -16.11 -9.38 9.79
N TRP A 46 -14.95 -8.78 9.50
CA TRP A 46 -14.67 -8.18 8.21
C TRP A 46 -14.70 -9.23 7.10
N LYS A 47 -15.32 -8.90 5.98
CA LYS A 47 -15.44 -9.76 4.79
C LYS A 47 -15.60 -8.91 3.54
N GLN A 48 -15.32 -9.49 2.38
CA GLN A 48 -15.54 -8.83 1.10
C GLN A 48 -17.01 -8.43 0.91
N ARG A 49 -17.26 -7.16 0.52
CA ARG A 49 -18.62 -6.59 0.47
C ARG A 49 -18.85 -5.59 -0.67
N PHE A 50 -17.85 -5.42 -1.54
CA PHE A 50 -17.91 -4.36 -2.56
C PHE A 50 -19.00 -4.65 -3.62
N ILE A 51 -19.02 -5.88 -4.15
CA ILE A 51 -20.01 -6.32 -5.15
C ILE A 51 -20.42 -7.77 -4.89
N PHE A 52 -21.69 -8.03 -4.61
CA PHE A 52 -22.27 -9.37 -4.39
C PHE A 52 -21.47 -10.28 -3.42
N GLY A 53 -20.91 -9.68 -2.38
CA GLY A 53 -20.08 -10.43 -1.41
C GLY A 53 -18.63 -10.63 -1.83
N HIS A 54 -18.20 -10.03 -2.94
CA HIS A 54 -16.82 -10.02 -3.41
C HIS A 54 -16.20 -8.63 -3.28
N GLY A 55 -14.86 -8.59 -3.27
CA GLY A 55 -14.06 -7.37 -3.29
C GLY A 55 -13.53 -7.07 -4.69
N MET A 56 -13.20 -5.83 -4.92
CA MET A 56 -12.34 -5.36 -6.02
C MET A 56 -11.30 -4.42 -5.42
N CYS A 57 -10.17 -4.28 -6.09
CA CYS A 57 -9.09 -3.44 -5.62
C CYS A 57 -9.19 -2.01 -6.17
N SER A 58 -8.71 -1.03 -5.41
CA SER A 58 -8.63 0.37 -5.79
C SER A 58 -7.30 0.70 -6.51
N ASP A 59 -6.99 1.99 -6.61
CA ASP A 59 -5.72 2.47 -7.13
C ASP A 59 -4.51 2.09 -6.26
N ASP A 60 -4.69 1.79 -4.97
CA ASP A 60 -3.63 1.30 -4.08
C ASP A 60 -2.94 0.05 -4.65
N THR A 61 -3.73 -0.99 -4.88
CA THR A 61 -3.24 -2.25 -5.46
C THR A 61 -2.77 -2.07 -6.90
N GLU A 62 -3.47 -1.25 -7.70
CA GLU A 62 -3.07 -0.99 -9.10
C GLU A 62 -1.72 -0.29 -9.19
N HIS A 63 -1.42 0.65 -8.29
CA HIS A 63 -0.12 1.34 -8.24
C HIS A 63 0.99 0.39 -7.79
N THR A 64 0.76 -0.43 -6.78
CA THR A 64 1.74 -1.44 -6.35
C THR A 64 2.02 -2.46 -7.44
N PHE A 65 1.00 -2.89 -8.18
CA PHE A 65 1.18 -3.73 -9.36
C PHE A 65 2.08 -3.05 -10.42
N MET A 66 1.87 -1.77 -10.70
CA MET A 66 2.68 -1.01 -11.65
C MET A 66 4.13 -0.84 -11.17
N VAL A 67 4.34 -0.64 -9.86
CA VAL A 67 5.68 -0.58 -9.25
C VAL A 67 6.39 -1.93 -9.41
N ALA A 68 5.73 -3.04 -9.08
CA ALA A 68 6.29 -4.38 -9.25
C ALA A 68 6.69 -4.66 -10.71
N GLN A 69 5.83 -4.30 -11.67
CA GLN A 69 6.14 -4.39 -13.10
C GLN A 69 7.32 -3.50 -13.53
N ALA A 70 7.46 -2.31 -12.95
CA ALA A 70 8.57 -1.41 -13.22
C ALA A 70 9.89 -1.95 -12.64
N LEU A 71 9.86 -2.57 -11.45
CA LEU A 71 11.00 -3.27 -10.86
C LEU A 71 11.46 -4.45 -11.73
N LEU A 72 10.52 -5.22 -12.32
CA LEU A 72 10.87 -6.31 -13.25
C LEU A 72 11.53 -5.80 -14.53
N THR A 73 11.20 -4.60 -14.96
CA THR A 73 11.73 -3.99 -16.19
C THR A 73 13.09 -3.34 -15.97
N GLU A 74 13.21 -2.54 -14.91
CA GLU A 74 14.38 -1.70 -14.62
C GLU A 74 14.78 -1.80 -13.13
N PRO A 75 15.39 -2.92 -12.72
CA PRO A 75 15.70 -3.17 -11.30
C PRO A 75 16.98 -2.52 -10.78
N PHE A 76 17.85 -2.01 -11.69
CA PHE A 76 19.20 -1.62 -11.33
C PHE A 76 19.47 -0.11 -11.48
N ASP A 77 18.52 0.64 -12.03
CA ASP A 77 18.68 2.06 -12.32
C ASP A 77 17.39 2.81 -11.92
N ALA A 78 17.48 3.59 -10.87
CA ALA A 78 16.34 4.32 -10.32
C ALA A 78 15.75 5.35 -11.31
N ASP A 79 16.56 5.96 -12.17
CA ASP A 79 16.09 6.91 -13.18
C ASP A 79 15.33 6.19 -14.31
N ARG A 80 15.81 5.02 -14.74
CA ARG A 80 15.10 4.18 -15.73
C ARG A 80 13.81 3.63 -15.14
N PHE A 81 13.85 3.13 -13.91
CA PHE A 81 12.66 2.71 -13.16
C PHE A 81 11.64 3.85 -13.07
N GLN A 82 12.08 5.07 -12.72
CA GLN A 82 11.20 6.23 -12.64
C GLN A 82 10.51 6.52 -13.99
N ARG A 83 11.25 6.49 -15.10
CA ARG A 83 10.67 6.67 -16.44
C ARG A 83 9.69 5.55 -16.79
N CYS A 84 10.02 4.29 -16.49
CA CYS A 84 9.16 3.15 -16.71
C CYS A 84 7.85 3.28 -15.92
N LEU A 85 7.94 3.60 -14.62
CA LEU A 85 6.75 3.79 -13.76
C LEU A 85 5.91 4.99 -14.21
N ALA A 86 6.54 6.11 -14.58
CA ALA A 86 5.82 7.27 -15.11
C ALA A 86 5.04 6.94 -16.40
N TRP A 87 5.61 6.12 -17.29
CA TRP A 87 4.90 5.63 -18.48
C TRP A 87 3.70 4.76 -18.10
N LYS A 88 3.87 3.84 -17.14
CA LYS A 88 2.76 2.99 -16.66
C LYS A 88 1.64 3.83 -16.04
N LEU A 89 1.97 4.86 -15.26
CA LEU A 89 0.98 5.79 -14.69
C LEU A 89 0.23 6.57 -15.77
N LYS A 90 0.91 7.00 -16.83
CA LYS A 90 0.25 7.62 -18.00
C LYS A 90 -0.76 6.67 -18.65
N CYS A 91 -0.34 5.43 -18.92
CA CYS A 91 -1.22 4.40 -19.49
C CYS A 91 -2.38 4.04 -18.56
N TRP A 92 -2.12 4.01 -17.24
CA TRP A 92 -3.13 3.73 -16.23
C TRP A 92 -4.26 4.76 -16.25
N LEU A 93 -3.93 6.06 -16.34
CA LEU A 93 -4.95 7.11 -16.40
C LEU A 93 -5.83 7.01 -17.66
N VAL A 94 -5.26 6.56 -18.80
CA VAL A 94 -6.03 6.28 -20.03
C VAL A 94 -7.03 5.14 -19.83
N GLY A 95 -6.73 4.22 -18.93
CA GLY A 95 -7.63 3.13 -18.53
C GLY A 95 -8.87 3.57 -17.74
N LEU A 96 -9.05 4.88 -17.49
CA LEU A 96 -10.19 5.47 -16.76
C LEU A 96 -10.37 4.89 -15.34
N PRO A 97 -9.32 4.87 -14.50
CA PRO A 97 -9.46 4.39 -13.12
C PRO A 97 -10.40 5.31 -12.31
N ALA A 98 -11.16 4.73 -11.40
CA ALA A 98 -11.93 5.49 -10.42
C ALA A 98 -11.06 5.77 -9.18
N GLY A 99 -11.35 6.85 -8.44
CA GLY A 99 -10.68 7.18 -7.18
C GLY A 99 -9.31 7.84 -7.34
N VAL A 100 -9.00 8.42 -8.51
CA VAL A 100 -7.69 9.04 -8.76
C VAL A 100 -7.44 10.22 -7.81
N GLY A 101 -6.45 10.11 -6.95
CA GLY A 101 -6.05 11.21 -6.06
C GLY A 101 -5.62 12.47 -6.86
N LEU A 102 -6.06 13.64 -6.39
CA LEU A 102 -5.86 14.91 -7.11
C LEU A 102 -4.38 15.22 -7.40
N ALA A 103 -3.47 14.90 -6.47
CA ALA A 103 -2.03 15.07 -6.66
C ALA A 103 -1.50 14.18 -7.79
N THR A 104 -1.91 12.92 -7.80
CA THR A 104 -1.57 11.93 -8.84
C THR A 104 -2.09 12.37 -10.21
N ALA A 105 -3.37 12.79 -10.29
CA ALA A 105 -3.96 13.27 -11.54
C ALA A 105 -3.20 14.48 -12.11
N ARG A 106 -2.90 15.47 -11.27
CA ARG A 106 -2.14 16.67 -11.67
C ARG A 106 -0.73 16.32 -12.15
N ALA A 107 -0.05 15.40 -11.46
CA ALA A 107 1.28 14.95 -11.84
C ALA A 107 1.28 14.21 -13.18
N ILE A 108 0.31 13.31 -13.40
CA ILE A 108 0.15 12.59 -14.69
C ILE A 108 -0.17 13.57 -15.82
N PHE A 109 -0.99 14.58 -15.56
CA PHE A 109 -1.24 15.64 -16.55
C PHE A 109 0.05 16.37 -16.93
N LYS A 110 0.92 16.70 -15.95
CA LYS A 110 2.25 17.29 -16.23
C LYS A 110 3.11 16.36 -17.09
N LEU A 111 3.08 15.03 -16.83
CA LEU A 111 3.77 14.05 -17.69
C LEU A 111 3.23 14.05 -19.12
N TRP A 112 1.91 14.25 -19.32
CA TRP A 112 1.30 14.31 -20.65
C TRP A 112 1.72 15.53 -21.44
N ILE A 113 1.90 16.67 -20.79
CA ILE A 113 2.37 17.92 -21.45
C ILE A 113 3.89 18.04 -21.50
N GLY A 114 4.63 16.93 -21.25
CA GLY A 114 6.07 16.82 -21.50
C GLY A 114 6.99 17.13 -20.32
N PHE A 115 6.47 17.30 -19.10
CA PHE A 115 7.36 17.40 -17.94
C PHE A 115 8.08 16.06 -17.71
N PRO A 116 9.40 16.10 -17.42
CA PRO A 116 10.12 14.87 -17.07
C PRO A 116 9.65 14.31 -15.73
N PRO A 117 9.74 12.98 -15.51
CA PRO A 117 9.22 12.32 -14.31
C PRO A 117 9.74 12.85 -12.97
N ASN A 118 10.98 13.33 -12.93
CA ASN A 118 11.58 13.95 -11.74
C ASN A 118 11.08 15.38 -11.46
N ARG A 119 10.25 15.98 -12.33
CA ARG A 119 9.63 17.31 -12.19
C ARG A 119 8.11 17.30 -12.36
N SER A 120 7.51 16.14 -12.54
CA SER A 120 6.05 16.03 -12.71
C SER A 120 5.30 16.13 -11.39
N GLY A 121 5.89 15.72 -10.28
CA GLY A 121 5.26 15.76 -8.96
C GLY A 121 4.74 17.15 -8.56
N VAL A 122 3.76 17.15 -7.66
CA VAL A 122 3.17 18.36 -7.07
C VAL A 122 3.43 18.38 -5.56
N CYS A 123 3.47 19.58 -4.96
CA CYS A 123 3.63 19.73 -3.52
C CYS A 123 2.35 19.24 -2.83
N SER A 124 2.38 18.01 -2.35
CA SER A 124 1.28 17.35 -1.66
C SER A 124 1.85 16.38 -0.64
N ALA A 125 1.33 16.39 0.58
CA ALA A 125 1.65 15.47 1.65
C ALA A 125 0.66 14.29 1.73
N GLY A 126 0.08 13.89 0.58
CA GLY A 126 -0.82 12.74 0.48
C GLY A 126 -0.09 11.40 0.60
N ASN A 127 -0.83 10.36 0.94
CA ASN A 127 -0.33 9.01 1.17
C ASN A 127 -0.07 8.18 -0.11
N GLY A 128 -0.40 8.69 -1.30
CA GLY A 128 -0.25 7.97 -2.57
C GLY A 128 1.14 7.37 -2.84
N PRO A 129 2.27 7.97 -2.44
CA PRO A 129 3.58 7.29 -2.48
C PRO A 129 3.71 6.16 -1.48
N ALA A 130 3.16 6.31 -0.26
CA ALA A 130 3.28 5.31 0.80
C ALA A 130 2.56 4.00 0.43
N MET A 131 1.35 4.08 -0.15
CA MET A 131 0.55 2.93 -0.53
C MET A 131 1.28 1.95 -1.46
N ARG A 132 2.19 2.42 -2.29
CA ARG A 132 2.92 1.61 -3.29
C ARG A 132 4.38 1.32 -2.93
N SER A 133 4.81 1.63 -1.70
CA SER A 133 6.23 1.53 -1.30
C SER A 133 6.61 0.19 -0.67
N ALA A 134 5.64 -0.58 -0.15
CA ALA A 134 5.90 -1.85 0.51
C ALA A 134 6.65 -2.84 -0.40
N ILE A 135 6.26 -2.97 -1.66
CA ILE A 135 6.92 -3.89 -2.60
C ILE A 135 8.35 -3.45 -2.95
N ILE A 136 8.66 -2.14 -2.94
CA ILE A 136 10.03 -1.64 -3.10
C ILE A 136 10.85 -2.05 -1.88
N GLY A 137 10.28 -1.90 -0.68
CA GLY A 137 10.90 -2.33 0.57
C GLY A 137 11.24 -3.81 0.58
N ALA A 138 10.29 -4.65 0.21
CA ALA A 138 10.45 -6.10 0.12
C ALA A 138 11.50 -6.51 -0.92
N PHE A 139 11.48 -5.89 -2.11
CA PHE A 139 12.42 -6.22 -3.19
C PHE A 139 13.86 -5.85 -2.84
N PHE A 140 14.09 -4.70 -2.25
CA PHE A 140 15.40 -4.24 -1.78
C PHE A 140 15.59 -4.46 -0.27
N ALA A 141 15.08 -5.55 0.29
CA ALA A 141 15.14 -5.80 1.72
C ALA A 141 16.56 -5.75 2.30
N ASN A 142 17.56 -6.20 1.53
CA ASN A 142 18.96 -6.25 1.91
C ASN A 142 19.84 -5.12 1.32
N ASP A 143 19.24 -4.15 0.62
CA ASP A 143 19.96 -3.01 0.05
C ASP A 143 19.28 -1.68 0.44
N PRO A 144 19.61 -1.13 1.63
CA PRO A 144 18.99 0.13 2.11
C PRO A 144 19.23 1.32 1.18
N LYS A 145 20.37 1.34 0.47
CA LYS A 145 20.69 2.43 -0.45
C LYS A 145 19.77 2.40 -1.66
N GLN A 146 19.68 1.29 -2.37
CA GLN A 146 18.77 1.15 -3.50
C GLN A 146 17.32 1.29 -3.08
N ARG A 147 16.91 0.71 -1.95
CA ARG A 147 15.57 0.90 -1.40
C ARG A 147 15.19 2.38 -1.32
N ARG A 148 16.06 3.20 -0.70
CA ARG A 148 15.84 4.64 -0.59
C ARG A 148 15.77 5.32 -1.96
N GLU A 149 16.72 5.04 -2.85
CA GLU A 149 16.78 5.62 -4.20
C GLU A 149 15.49 5.33 -5.00
N PHE A 150 15.01 4.09 -4.98
CA PHE A 150 13.81 3.69 -5.73
C PHE A 150 12.52 4.24 -5.10
N VAL A 151 12.42 4.30 -3.77
CA VAL A 151 11.26 4.94 -3.09
C VAL A 151 11.20 6.43 -3.43
N VAL A 152 12.32 7.14 -3.38
CA VAL A 152 12.40 8.56 -3.75
C VAL A 152 12.01 8.76 -5.21
N ALA A 153 12.54 7.92 -6.12
CA ALA A 153 12.20 7.95 -7.54
C ALA A 153 10.72 7.73 -7.79
N ALA A 154 10.10 6.72 -7.13
CA ALA A 154 8.65 6.44 -7.23
C ALA A 154 7.80 7.60 -6.68
N THR A 155 8.21 8.17 -5.54
CA THR A 155 7.49 9.25 -4.86
C THR A 155 7.44 10.51 -5.72
N ARG A 156 8.58 10.94 -6.25
CA ARG A 156 8.74 12.24 -6.92
C ARG A 156 8.04 12.35 -8.27
N ILE A 157 7.58 11.23 -8.85
CA ILE A 157 6.72 11.28 -10.02
C ILE A 157 5.41 12.01 -9.72
N THR A 158 4.86 11.84 -8.51
CA THR A 158 3.52 12.34 -8.15
C THR A 158 3.54 13.35 -7.01
N HIS A 159 4.43 13.21 -6.02
CA HIS A 159 4.49 14.04 -4.82
C HIS A 159 5.90 14.55 -4.57
N THR A 160 6.02 15.84 -4.22
CA THR A 160 7.30 16.47 -3.91
C THR A 160 7.39 17.00 -2.49
N ASP A 161 6.31 16.87 -1.68
CA ASP A 161 6.35 17.24 -0.27
C ASP A 161 7.21 16.23 0.50
N PRO A 162 8.18 16.69 1.32
CA PRO A 162 9.04 15.80 2.12
C PRO A 162 8.29 14.83 3.02
N ARG A 163 7.10 15.19 3.50
CA ARG A 163 6.27 14.33 4.36
C ARG A 163 5.78 13.09 3.62
N ALA A 164 5.41 13.23 2.35
CA ALA A 164 5.03 12.09 1.52
C ALA A 164 6.23 11.16 1.25
N GLU A 165 7.43 11.70 1.07
CA GLU A 165 8.66 10.93 0.87
C GLU A 165 9.06 10.18 2.15
N ILE A 166 9.02 10.85 3.31
CA ILE A 166 9.32 10.24 4.63
C ILE A 166 8.35 9.09 4.91
N ALA A 167 7.06 9.30 4.70
CA ALA A 167 6.02 8.28 4.91
C ALA A 167 6.23 7.06 3.99
N ALA A 168 6.55 7.28 2.71
CA ALA A 168 6.85 6.22 1.76
C ALA A 168 8.10 5.41 2.16
N LEU A 169 9.15 6.11 2.63
CA LEU A 169 10.36 5.46 3.17
C LEU A 169 10.04 4.62 4.40
N ALA A 170 9.21 5.11 5.33
CA ALA A 170 8.85 4.37 6.53
C ALA A 170 8.11 3.06 6.21
N VAL A 171 7.18 3.07 5.23
CA VAL A 171 6.50 1.84 4.77
C VAL A 171 7.49 0.87 4.12
N ALA A 172 8.41 1.36 3.28
CA ALA A 172 9.43 0.52 2.66
C ALA A 172 10.40 -0.07 3.68
N GLU A 173 10.82 0.69 4.70
CA GLU A 173 11.66 0.19 5.79
C GLU A 173 10.93 -0.87 6.62
N ALA A 174 9.63 -0.67 6.92
CA ALA A 174 8.80 -1.65 7.62
C ALA A 174 8.67 -2.96 6.83
N SER A 175 8.39 -2.86 5.52
CA SER A 175 8.31 -4.03 4.65
C SER A 175 9.65 -4.78 4.56
N ALA A 176 10.77 -4.07 4.41
CA ALA A 176 12.10 -4.67 4.40
C ALA A 176 12.43 -5.37 5.72
N TRP A 177 12.06 -4.75 6.85
CA TRP A 177 12.21 -5.33 8.18
C TRP A 177 11.41 -6.63 8.31
N ALA A 178 10.14 -6.62 7.91
CA ALA A 178 9.24 -7.76 7.95
C ALA A 178 9.76 -8.93 7.08
N VAL A 179 10.15 -8.65 5.83
CA VAL A 179 10.69 -9.66 4.88
C VAL A 179 11.97 -10.32 5.41
N ASN A 180 12.79 -9.61 6.16
CA ASN A 180 13.99 -10.16 6.79
C ASN A 180 13.72 -10.93 8.10
N GLY A 181 12.45 -11.28 8.37
CA GLY A 181 12.07 -12.04 9.56
C GLY A 181 11.78 -11.17 10.77
N GLY A 182 11.81 -9.86 10.64
CA GLY A 182 11.53 -8.93 11.73
C GLY A 182 12.65 -8.93 12.78
N GLY A 183 12.25 -8.81 14.03
CA GLY A 183 13.13 -8.75 15.20
C GLY A 183 12.38 -8.11 16.36
N LYS A 184 13.09 -7.56 17.33
CA LYS A 184 12.44 -6.81 18.40
C LYS A 184 11.86 -5.52 17.86
N VAL A 185 10.59 -5.27 18.14
CA VAL A 185 9.86 -4.09 17.65
C VAL A 185 10.57 -2.79 18.06
N GLU A 186 11.15 -2.76 19.25
CA GLU A 186 11.90 -1.62 19.77
C GLU A 186 13.10 -1.26 18.86
N GLU A 187 13.76 -2.25 18.28
CA GLU A 187 14.87 -2.02 17.34
C GLU A 187 14.38 -1.40 16.03
N PHE A 188 13.19 -1.80 15.55
CA PHE A 188 12.56 -1.18 14.39
C PHE A 188 12.15 0.27 14.69
N LEU A 189 11.51 0.51 15.84
CA LEU A 189 11.10 1.85 16.26
C LEU A 189 12.27 2.83 16.38
N LEU A 190 13.44 2.37 16.80
CA LEU A 190 14.66 3.19 16.84
C LEU A 190 15.20 3.59 15.46
N ARG A 191 14.82 2.88 14.39
CA ARG A 191 15.25 3.18 12.99
C ARG A 191 14.30 4.13 12.28
N LEU A 192 13.04 4.22 12.70
CA LEU A 192 12.02 5.05 12.05
C LEU A 192 12.42 6.52 11.91
N PRO A 193 13.08 7.17 12.90
CA PRO A 193 13.55 8.55 12.76
C PRO A 193 14.50 8.79 11.58
N ASP A 194 15.24 7.76 11.12
CA ASP A 194 16.19 7.86 10.01
C ASP A 194 15.50 8.03 8.64
N CYS A 195 14.19 7.81 8.57
CA CYS A 195 13.42 8.06 7.35
C CYS A 195 13.41 9.54 6.99
N GLY A 196 13.50 10.47 7.96
CA GLY A 196 13.61 11.90 7.69
C GLY A 196 13.70 12.79 8.92
N GLN A 197 14.22 14.01 8.73
CA GLN A 197 14.49 14.98 9.80
C GLN A 197 13.33 16.00 9.97
N ASN A 198 12.10 15.60 9.70
CA ASN A 198 10.93 16.43 9.91
C ASN A 198 10.48 16.37 11.38
N GLN A 199 10.26 17.52 12.04
CA GLN A 199 9.91 17.56 13.47
C GLN A 199 8.59 16.84 13.81
N GLU A 200 7.59 16.97 12.93
CA GLU A 200 6.31 16.27 13.09
C GLU A 200 6.51 14.74 13.02
N TRP A 201 7.33 14.27 12.06
CA TRP A 201 7.70 12.87 11.95
C TRP A 201 8.42 12.34 13.20
N LEU A 202 9.40 13.08 13.71
CA LEU A 202 10.12 12.70 14.93
C LEU A 202 9.21 12.63 16.17
N ASN A 203 8.20 13.50 16.22
CA ASN A 203 7.17 13.45 17.27
C ASN A 203 6.29 12.21 17.11
N LEU A 204 5.90 11.86 15.89
CA LEU A 204 5.12 10.65 15.59
C LEU A 204 5.91 9.37 15.92
N CYS A 205 7.21 9.31 15.62
CA CYS A 205 8.06 8.17 15.98
C CYS A 205 8.08 7.96 17.51
N ARG A 206 8.24 9.05 18.30
CA ARG A 206 8.15 8.98 19.76
C ARG A 206 6.79 8.49 20.22
N ARG A 207 5.71 9.06 19.67
CA ARG A 207 4.34 8.68 20.00
C ARG A 207 4.04 7.21 19.68
N LEU A 208 4.57 6.67 18.57
CA LEU A 208 4.49 5.25 18.23
C LEU A 208 5.20 4.38 19.28
N SER A 209 6.40 4.78 19.69
CA SER A 209 7.17 4.06 20.71
C SER A 209 6.46 4.05 22.05
N ASP A 210 5.91 5.19 22.48
CA ASP A 210 5.16 5.32 23.73
C ASP A 210 3.90 4.45 23.73
N ALA A 211 3.13 4.50 22.61
CA ALA A 211 1.93 3.68 22.44
C ALA A 211 2.23 2.18 22.49
N TYR A 212 3.31 1.76 21.82
CA TYR A 212 3.73 0.36 21.81
C TYR A 212 4.17 -0.08 23.23
N ALA A 213 4.99 0.71 23.92
CA ALA A 213 5.47 0.40 25.26
C ALA A 213 4.33 0.30 26.30
N THR A 214 3.27 1.12 26.15
CA THR A 214 2.10 1.10 27.04
C THR A 214 1.00 0.13 26.61
N ASN A 215 1.21 -0.61 25.51
CA ASN A 215 0.22 -1.53 24.95
C ASN A 215 -1.14 -0.85 24.66
N GLU A 216 -1.10 0.38 24.18
CA GLU A 216 -2.27 1.19 23.91
C GLU A 216 -3.16 0.58 22.82
N SER A 217 -4.49 0.74 22.91
CA SER A 217 -5.35 0.29 21.83
C SER A 217 -5.17 1.14 20.56
N LEU A 218 -5.41 0.57 19.38
CA LEU A 218 -5.31 1.30 18.12
C LEU A 218 -6.32 2.47 18.07
N ALA A 219 -7.50 2.29 18.65
CA ALA A 219 -8.51 3.34 18.76
C ALA A 219 -8.05 4.51 19.64
N ASP A 220 -7.36 4.24 20.74
CA ASP A 220 -6.81 5.29 21.62
C ASP A 220 -5.63 5.98 20.95
N PHE A 221 -4.78 5.24 20.25
CA PHE A 221 -3.71 5.81 19.45
C PHE A 221 -4.25 6.76 18.38
N CYS A 222 -5.27 6.36 17.62
CA CYS A 222 -5.93 7.25 16.65
C CYS A 222 -6.49 8.50 17.32
N ARG A 223 -7.13 8.35 18.49
CA ARG A 223 -7.67 9.47 19.26
C ARG A 223 -6.58 10.45 19.70
N SER A 224 -5.43 9.95 20.13
CA SER A 224 -4.31 10.80 20.54
C SER A 224 -3.69 11.60 19.38
N LEU A 225 -3.93 11.16 18.14
CA LEU A 225 -3.55 11.87 16.92
C LEU A 225 -4.65 12.81 16.39
N GLY A 226 -5.80 12.93 17.09
CA GLY A 226 -6.95 13.74 16.66
C GLY A 226 -7.74 13.11 15.50
N LEU A 227 -7.70 11.77 15.39
CA LEU A 227 -8.32 11.01 14.29
C LEU A 227 -9.63 10.32 14.69
N GLU A 228 -10.40 10.88 15.63
CA GLU A 228 -11.66 10.29 16.11
C GLU A 228 -12.72 10.16 15.02
N ARG A 229 -12.60 10.94 13.94
CA ARG A 229 -13.53 10.91 12.80
C ARG A 229 -13.07 9.96 11.68
N GLY A 230 -11.92 9.33 11.85
CA GLY A 230 -11.28 8.46 10.88
C GLY A 230 -9.94 8.99 10.39
N VAL A 231 -9.15 8.09 9.84
CA VAL A 231 -7.84 8.39 9.28
C VAL A 231 -8.03 9.15 7.95
N SER A 232 -7.22 10.18 7.70
CA SER A 232 -7.30 10.92 6.44
C SER A 232 -6.20 10.50 5.48
N GLY A 233 -6.31 10.86 4.19
CA GLY A 233 -5.27 10.64 3.18
C GLY A 233 -3.98 11.47 3.36
N TYR A 234 -3.81 12.17 4.50
CA TYR A 234 -2.56 12.81 4.88
C TYR A 234 -1.53 11.75 5.31
N ALA A 235 -0.36 11.76 4.69
CA ALA A 235 0.64 10.70 4.85
C ALA A 235 1.04 10.45 6.32
N PHE A 236 1.12 11.50 7.15
CA PHE A 236 1.44 11.41 8.56
C PHE A 236 0.24 11.06 9.46
N HIS A 237 -0.95 10.89 8.89
CA HIS A 237 -2.06 10.21 9.55
C HIS A 237 -2.11 8.72 9.16
N THR A 238 -2.09 8.44 7.86
CA THR A 238 -2.18 7.08 7.31
C THR A 238 -1.05 6.18 7.81
N VAL A 239 0.21 6.61 7.63
CA VAL A 239 1.37 5.73 7.85
C VAL A 239 1.60 5.40 9.33
N PRO A 240 1.53 6.34 10.30
CA PRO A 240 1.66 5.96 11.71
C PRO A 240 0.58 4.99 12.17
N VAL A 241 -0.68 5.16 11.72
CA VAL A 241 -1.77 4.24 12.07
C VAL A 241 -1.54 2.85 11.45
N ALA A 242 -1.12 2.79 10.18
CA ALA A 242 -0.80 1.52 9.53
C ALA A 242 0.40 0.81 10.19
N LEU A 243 1.46 1.53 10.50
CA LEU A 243 2.61 0.98 11.21
C LEU A 243 2.23 0.45 12.59
N TYR A 244 1.42 1.19 13.34
CA TYR A 244 0.99 0.77 14.66
C TYR A 244 0.10 -0.47 14.61
N GLY A 245 -0.86 -0.54 13.66
CA GLY A 245 -1.70 -1.72 13.44
C GLY A 245 -0.88 -2.97 13.11
N TRP A 246 0.12 -2.83 12.24
CA TRP A 246 1.06 -3.92 11.92
C TRP A 246 1.92 -4.33 13.12
N LEU A 247 2.54 -3.39 13.83
CA LEU A 247 3.41 -3.68 14.99
C LEU A 247 2.66 -4.40 16.13
N ARG A 248 1.39 -4.09 16.30
CA ARG A 248 0.52 -4.72 17.30
C ARG A 248 0.18 -6.17 17.00
N HIS A 249 0.08 -6.55 15.73
CA HIS A 249 -0.45 -7.83 15.24
C HIS A 249 0.30 -8.32 14.00
N SER A 250 1.64 -8.28 14.05
CA SER A 250 2.47 -8.60 12.88
C SER A 250 2.39 -10.07 12.44
N ASP A 251 1.86 -10.95 13.26
CA ASP A 251 1.65 -12.39 13.05
C ASP A 251 0.16 -12.78 12.89
N ASP A 252 -0.76 -11.84 13.09
CA ASP A 252 -2.21 -12.08 12.96
C ASP A 252 -2.84 -11.12 11.91
N PHE A 253 -2.95 -11.62 10.69
CA PHE A 253 -3.47 -10.86 9.56
C PHE A 253 -4.92 -10.37 9.77
N LYS A 254 -5.79 -11.21 10.37
CA LYS A 254 -7.18 -10.86 10.63
C LYS A 254 -7.29 -9.74 11.66
N MET A 255 -6.56 -9.88 12.76
CA MET A 255 -6.63 -8.92 13.86
C MET A 255 -6.03 -7.56 13.45
N ALA A 256 -4.88 -7.57 12.77
CA ALA A 256 -4.25 -6.36 12.28
C ALA A 256 -5.19 -5.54 11.38
N LEU A 257 -5.78 -6.19 10.37
CA LEU A 257 -6.71 -5.52 9.46
C LEU A 257 -8.00 -5.10 10.18
N ALA A 258 -8.64 -5.97 10.95
CA ALA A 258 -9.90 -5.65 11.60
C ALA A 258 -9.79 -4.41 12.48
N GLN A 259 -8.78 -4.37 13.37
CA GLN A 259 -8.59 -3.22 14.26
C GLN A 259 -8.25 -1.93 13.49
N THR A 260 -7.48 -2.06 12.41
CA THR A 260 -7.09 -0.89 11.62
C THR A 260 -8.27 -0.34 10.83
N LEU A 261 -9.04 -1.17 10.16
CA LEU A 261 -10.22 -0.77 9.40
C LEU A 261 -11.32 -0.18 10.30
N ASP A 262 -11.43 -0.63 11.56
CA ASP A 262 -12.35 -0.08 12.56
C ASP A 262 -12.03 1.37 12.95
N CYS A 263 -10.81 1.87 12.64
CA CYS A 263 -10.45 3.28 12.82
C CYS A 263 -11.15 4.21 11.81
N GLY A 264 -11.67 3.68 10.70
CA GLY A 264 -12.42 4.44 9.70
C GLY A 264 -11.58 5.45 8.91
N GLY A 265 -12.26 6.23 8.08
CA GLY A 265 -11.62 7.22 7.21
C GLY A 265 -11.12 6.61 5.92
N ASP A 266 -9.86 6.77 5.60
CA ASP A 266 -9.14 6.26 4.42
C ASP A 266 -8.80 4.76 4.61
N THR A 267 -9.84 3.94 4.70
CA THR A 267 -9.74 2.55 5.12
C THR A 267 -9.11 1.63 4.09
N ASP A 268 -9.26 1.92 2.81
CA ASP A 268 -8.64 1.18 1.70
C ASP A 268 -7.13 1.36 1.72
N THR A 269 -6.62 2.60 1.75
CA THR A 269 -5.17 2.86 1.78
C THR A 269 -4.51 2.37 3.07
N VAL A 270 -5.12 2.65 4.24
CA VAL A 270 -4.56 2.14 5.51
C VAL A 270 -4.59 0.62 5.54
N GLY A 271 -5.69 0.01 5.06
CA GLY A 271 -5.82 -1.44 4.92
C GLY A 271 -4.81 -2.05 3.97
N ALA A 272 -4.59 -1.43 2.80
CA ALA A 272 -3.58 -1.84 1.82
C ALA A 272 -2.17 -1.88 2.43
N ILE A 273 -1.76 -0.82 3.11
CA ILE A 273 -0.44 -0.75 3.76
C ILE A 273 -0.32 -1.81 4.86
N VAL A 274 -1.31 -1.94 5.76
CA VAL A 274 -1.27 -2.97 6.82
C VAL A 274 -1.25 -4.36 6.24
N GLY A 275 -2.10 -4.64 5.24
CA GLY A 275 -2.14 -5.93 4.56
C GLY A 275 -0.81 -6.30 3.93
N ALA A 276 -0.16 -5.33 3.25
CA ALA A 276 1.19 -5.51 2.70
C ALA A 276 2.23 -5.84 3.78
N LEU A 277 2.23 -5.11 4.91
CA LEU A 277 3.21 -5.28 5.98
C LEU A 277 3.03 -6.59 6.76
N VAL A 278 1.78 -6.97 7.08
CA VAL A 278 1.53 -8.26 7.74
C VAL A 278 1.78 -9.41 6.76
N GLY A 279 1.41 -9.25 5.48
CA GLY A 279 1.77 -10.22 4.44
C GLY A 279 3.28 -10.38 4.26
N ALA A 280 4.06 -9.30 4.39
CA ALA A 280 5.52 -9.36 4.44
C ALA A 280 6.06 -10.15 5.65
N SER A 281 5.36 -10.07 6.79
CA SER A 281 5.73 -10.79 8.03
C SER A 281 5.38 -12.27 7.96
N THR A 282 4.15 -12.61 7.53
CA THR A 282 3.59 -13.96 7.61
C THR A 282 3.70 -14.77 6.31
N GLY A 283 3.98 -14.09 5.19
CA GLY A 283 3.87 -14.68 3.86
C GLY A 283 2.41 -14.85 3.41
N GLU A 284 2.23 -15.46 2.24
CA GLU A 284 0.90 -15.72 1.68
C GLU A 284 0.03 -16.61 2.58
N ASP A 285 0.63 -17.60 3.23
CA ASP A 285 -0.07 -18.58 4.07
C ASP A 285 -0.74 -17.94 5.30
N GLY A 286 -0.25 -16.77 5.75
CA GLY A 286 -0.85 -16.02 6.84
C GLY A 286 -2.11 -15.25 6.44
N ILE A 287 -2.40 -15.12 5.14
CA ILE A 287 -3.55 -14.39 4.63
C ILE A 287 -4.76 -15.33 4.53
N PRO A 288 -5.92 -15.01 5.14
CA PRO A 288 -7.10 -15.87 5.09
C PRO A 288 -7.55 -16.21 3.67
N ASN A 289 -7.68 -17.49 3.36
CA ASN A 289 -8.08 -17.97 2.03
C ASN A 289 -9.43 -17.41 1.57
N GLU A 290 -10.39 -17.27 2.48
CA GLU A 290 -11.70 -16.69 2.17
C GLU A 290 -11.62 -15.24 1.72
N TRP A 291 -10.63 -14.46 2.21
CA TRP A 291 -10.42 -13.08 1.79
C TRP A 291 -9.72 -12.98 0.44
N GLN A 292 -8.73 -13.85 0.20
CA GLN A 292 -8.05 -13.92 -1.11
C GLN A 292 -9.02 -14.37 -2.21
N ASN A 293 -9.76 -15.46 -1.99
CA ASN A 293 -10.71 -16.02 -2.96
C ASN A 293 -11.94 -15.12 -3.16
N GLY A 294 -12.20 -14.23 -2.22
CA GLY A 294 -13.28 -13.25 -2.31
C GLY A 294 -12.99 -12.08 -3.25
N ILE A 295 -11.77 -11.91 -3.75
CA ILE A 295 -11.40 -10.81 -4.65
C ILE A 295 -11.73 -11.17 -6.11
N TRP A 296 -12.54 -10.32 -6.75
CA TRP A 296 -12.86 -10.39 -8.18
C TRP A 296 -12.03 -9.37 -8.95
N GLU A 297 -10.80 -9.75 -9.28
CA GLU A 297 -9.91 -8.93 -10.11
C GLU A 297 -9.55 -9.61 -11.42
N TRP A 298 -9.71 -8.87 -12.50
CA TRP A 298 -9.33 -9.25 -13.85
C TRP A 298 -9.04 -7.98 -14.68
N PRO A 299 -7.97 -7.95 -15.49
CA PRO A 299 -7.01 -9.02 -15.78
C PRO A 299 -5.87 -9.14 -14.76
N ARG A 300 -5.79 -8.27 -13.74
CA ARG A 300 -4.76 -8.26 -12.69
C ARG A 300 -5.16 -9.16 -11.51
N SER A 301 -5.33 -10.44 -11.78
CA SER A 301 -5.83 -11.41 -10.81
C SER A 301 -4.81 -11.73 -9.69
N ILE A 302 -5.31 -12.36 -8.63
CA ILE A 302 -4.46 -12.92 -7.56
C ILE A 302 -3.41 -13.89 -8.12
N SER A 303 -3.75 -14.70 -9.13
CA SER A 303 -2.77 -15.56 -9.82
C SER A 303 -1.65 -14.73 -10.46
N LEU A 304 -1.97 -13.62 -11.09
CA LEU A 304 -0.97 -12.74 -11.70
C LEU A 304 -0.07 -12.07 -10.65
N MET A 305 -0.59 -11.79 -9.44
CA MET A 305 0.23 -11.29 -8.32
C MET A 305 1.22 -12.36 -7.83
N ARG A 306 0.84 -13.63 -7.80
CA ARG A 306 1.75 -14.75 -7.51
C ARG A 306 2.86 -14.88 -8.56
N ASP A 307 2.51 -14.72 -9.84
CA ASP A 307 3.49 -14.74 -10.94
C ASP A 307 4.47 -13.56 -10.86
N LEU A 308 3.97 -12.36 -10.45
CA LEU A 308 4.83 -11.19 -10.19
C LEU A 308 5.84 -11.48 -9.08
N ALA A 309 5.39 -12.02 -7.95
CA ALA A 309 6.25 -12.36 -6.82
C ALA A 309 7.33 -13.38 -7.22
N ALA A 310 6.95 -14.41 -7.98
CA ALA A 310 7.87 -15.42 -8.48
C ALA A 310 8.96 -14.83 -9.40
N ARG A 311 8.58 -13.87 -10.26
CA ARG A 311 9.54 -13.20 -11.14
C ARG A 311 10.45 -12.23 -10.39
N LEU A 312 9.92 -11.51 -9.40
CA LEU A 312 10.72 -10.63 -8.53
C LEU A 312 11.75 -11.44 -7.73
N GLU A 313 11.38 -12.60 -7.20
CA GLU A 313 12.32 -13.51 -6.55
C GLU A 313 13.41 -13.97 -7.53
N LEU A 314 13.02 -14.48 -8.70
CA LEU A 314 13.96 -14.95 -9.72
C LEU A 314 14.96 -13.85 -10.11
N GLN A 315 14.48 -12.62 -10.27
CA GLN A 315 15.29 -11.45 -10.59
C GLN A 315 16.31 -11.12 -9.48
N THR A 316 15.87 -11.21 -8.22
CA THR A 316 16.76 -10.98 -7.06
C THR A 316 17.84 -12.05 -6.97
N LEU A 317 17.47 -13.32 -7.21
CA LEU A 317 18.41 -14.45 -7.19
C LEU A 317 19.43 -14.40 -8.32
N GLN A 318 18.99 -14.11 -9.53
CA GLN A 318 19.83 -14.15 -10.73
C GLN A 318 20.51 -12.82 -11.03
N LYS A 319 20.10 -11.73 -10.40
CA LYS A 319 20.57 -10.36 -10.66
C LYS A 319 20.46 -9.93 -12.13
N ILE A 320 19.37 -10.33 -12.76
CA ILE A 320 19.03 -9.97 -14.14
C ILE A 320 17.66 -9.32 -14.21
N SER A 321 17.38 -8.54 -15.25
CA SER A 321 16.02 -8.10 -15.54
C SER A 321 15.27 -9.22 -16.25
N VAL A 322 14.17 -9.72 -15.66
CA VAL A 322 13.33 -10.77 -16.27
C VAL A 322 12.19 -10.20 -17.11
N GLY A 323 12.06 -8.88 -17.12
CA GLY A 323 11.03 -8.17 -17.88
C GLY A 323 9.62 -8.29 -17.29
N PRO A 324 8.70 -7.44 -17.76
CA PRO A 324 7.34 -7.34 -17.26
C PRO A 324 6.50 -8.57 -17.62
N ILE A 325 5.44 -8.82 -16.85
CA ILE A 325 4.41 -9.80 -17.20
C ILE A 325 3.39 -9.15 -18.13
N HIS A 326 3.08 -9.86 -19.20
CA HIS A 326 2.04 -9.43 -20.13
C HIS A 326 0.66 -9.90 -19.67
N TYR A 327 -0.33 -9.04 -19.78
CA TYR A 327 -1.73 -9.33 -19.52
C TYR A 327 -2.62 -8.57 -20.51
N PHE A 328 -3.89 -8.95 -20.61
CA PHE A 328 -4.83 -8.33 -21.54
C PHE A 328 -5.19 -6.91 -21.10
N TRP A 329 -4.33 -5.93 -21.46
CA TRP A 329 -4.48 -4.54 -21.05
C TRP A 329 -5.84 -3.90 -21.41
N PRO A 330 -6.44 -4.13 -22.61
CA PRO A 330 -7.75 -3.56 -22.94
C PRO A 330 -8.86 -3.98 -21.98
N GLY A 331 -8.72 -5.13 -21.32
CA GLY A 331 -9.63 -5.59 -20.29
C GLY A 331 -9.73 -4.67 -19.09
N LEU A 332 -8.67 -3.87 -18.81
CA LEU A 332 -8.70 -2.87 -17.73
C LEU A 332 -9.78 -1.80 -17.96
N ILE A 333 -10.02 -1.38 -19.20
CA ILE A 333 -11.04 -0.37 -19.49
C ILE A 333 -12.43 -0.93 -19.10
N PHE A 334 -12.71 -2.17 -19.50
CA PHE A 334 -13.97 -2.82 -19.14
C PHE A 334 -14.10 -3.02 -17.62
N ARG A 335 -13.04 -3.51 -16.97
CA ARG A 335 -13.00 -3.66 -15.51
C ARG A 335 -13.23 -2.34 -14.80
N ASN A 336 -12.58 -1.26 -15.25
CA ASN A 336 -12.70 0.06 -14.64
C ASN A 336 -14.08 0.68 -14.82
N LEU A 337 -14.76 0.43 -15.94
CA LEU A 337 -16.17 0.84 -16.13
C LEU A 337 -17.10 0.12 -15.15
N VAL A 338 -16.90 -1.19 -14.94
CA VAL A 338 -17.65 -1.94 -13.92
C VAL A 338 -17.35 -1.38 -12.53
N PHE A 339 -16.09 -1.20 -12.19
CA PHE A 339 -15.66 -0.65 -10.90
C PHE A 339 -16.26 0.74 -10.63
N LEU A 340 -16.17 1.66 -11.60
CA LEU A 340 -16.75 2.99 -11.50
C LEU A 340 -18.27 2.92 -11.27
N THR A 341 -18.96 2.02 -11.97
CA THR A 341 -20.41 1.84 -11.79
C THR A 341 -20.72 1.42 -10.35
N VAL A 342 -19.95 0.47 -9.80
CA VAL A 342 -20.14 0.01 -8.41
C VAL A 342 -19.84 1.13 -7.42
N VAL A 343 -18.74 1.89 -7.60
CA VAL A 343 -18.38 3.05 -6.76
C VAL A 343 -19.52 4.08 -6.76
N LEU A 344 -20.07 4.41 -7.93
CA LEU A 344 -21.20 5.35 -8.05
C LEU A 344 -22.45 4.83 -7.33
N LEU A 345 -22.77 3.54 -7.46
CA LEU A 345 -23.90 2.91 -6.77
C LEU A 345 -23.71 2.98 -5.23
N HIS A 346 -22.52 2.70 -4.73
CA HIS A 346 -22.18 2.88 -3.30
C HIS A 346 -22.32 4.35 -2.88
N GLY A 347 -21.83 5.30 -3.68
CA GLY A 347 -21.97 6.73 -3.43
C GLY A 347 -23.44 7.16 -3.36
N PHE A 348 -24.25 6.80 -4.34
CA PHE A 348 -25.71 7.10 -4.35
C PHE A 348 -26.41 6.43 -3.17
N ARG A 349 -26.07 5.18 -2.83
CA ARG A 349 -26.65 4.50 -1.67
C ARG A 349 -26.37 5.24 -0.36
N ARG A 350 -25.22 5.92 -0.26
CA ARG A 350 -24.85 6.72 0.93
C ARG A 350 -25.66 8.01 1.06
N LEU A 351 -26.32 8.48 0.01
CA LEU A 351 -27.21 9.64 0.06
C LEU A 351 -28.64 9.29 0.54
N LEU A 352 -28.98 8.00 0.64
CA LEU A 352 -30.28 7.52 1.08
C LEU A 352 -30.26 7.08 2.55
N PRO A 353 -31.30 7.38 3.36
CA PRO A 353 -31.42 6.87 4.71
C PRO A 353 -31.44 5.34 4.78
N PRO A 354 -30.99 4.73 5.89
CA PRO A 354 -30.29 5.28 7.05
C PRO A 354 -28.76 5.31 6.83
N TYR A 355 -28.19 6.53 6.77
CA TYR A 355 -26.73 6.74 6.73
C TYR A 355 -26.26 7.71 7.77
#